data_75f028f21bb36fcdb011be04a67f51ea
#
_entry.id   75f028f21bb36fcdb011be04a67f51ea
#
_cell.length_a   1.000
_cell.length_b   1.000
_cell.length_c   1.000
_cell.angle_alpha   90.00
_cell.angle_beta   90.00
_cell.angle_gamma   90.00
#
_symmetry.space_group_name_H-M   'P 1'
#
loop_
_entity.id
_entity.type
_entity.pdbx_description
1 polymer ?
#
loop_
_entity_poly.entity_id
_entity_poly.type
_entity_poly.pdbx_seq_one_letter_code
_entity_poly.pdbx_strand_id
1 'polypeptide(L)'
;MTRKATGPERSRGEKGAEVRGWLDEVWGRTEAAVVLEGGDNGGPLSERGLIGEVFDAEGLAELRALTTTGTFIEGICRCFGSVTIALLDAEGEFIGAGSVHGLTDVSWERRRFWNNLEVADPEGLVGFLERYGVRMR
;
A
#
# COMPACT_ATOMS: atom_id res chain seq x y z
N MET A 1 21.21 -8.50 23.29
CA MET A 1 21.29 -8.72 22.69
C MET A 1 21.38 -9.05 21.85
N THR A 2 21.28 -8.76 21.40
CA THR A 2 21.42 -9.08 20.69
C THR A 2 21.67 -9.18 19.65
N ARG A 3 21.75 -9.15 19.26
CA ARG A 3 21.98 -9.29 18.30
C ARG A 3 22.19 -9.49 17.33
N LYS A 4 22.18 -9.61 17.59
CA LYS A 4 22.53 -9.71 16.56
C LYS A 4 22.11 -10.57 15.56
N ALA A 5 21.37 -11.19 15.57
CA ALA A 5 21.09 -12.01 14.48
C ALA A 5 21.04 -11.19 13.20
N THR A 6 21.58 -11.73 12.18
CA THR A 6 21.71 -10.99 10.94
C THR A 6 21.03 -11.69 9.79
N GLY A 7 20.29 -12.76 10.04
CA GLY A 7 19.67 -13.53 8.99
C GLY A 7 18.50 -12.81 8.34
N PRO A 8 18.06 -13.32 7.19
CA PRO A 8 16.93 -12.72 6.47
C PRO A 8 15.65 -12.66 7.30
N GLU A 9 15.46 -13.65 8.16
CA GLU A 9 14.28 -13.73 8.99
C GLU A 9 14.17 -12.54 9.91
N ARG A 10 15.26 -12.16 10.54
CA ARG A 10 15.26 -11.03 11.44
C ARG A 10 15.06 -9.72 10.67
N SER A 11 15.73 -9.57 9.53
CA SER A 11 15.55 -8.39 8.70
C SER A 11 14.11 -8.21 8.30
N ARG A 12 13.48 -9.31 7.89
CA ARG A 12 12.09 -9.26 7.49
C ARG A 12 11.19 -8.85 8.65
N GLY A 13 11.45 -9.38 9.83
CA GLY A 13 10.68 -9.04 11.01
C GLY A 13 10.82 -7.58 11.38
N GLU A 14 12.04 -7.05 11.29
CA GLU A 14 12.28 -5.66 11.58
C GLU A 14 11.59 -4.74 10.58
N LYS A 15 11.68 -5.07 9.30
CA LYS A 15 11.02 -4.28 8.27
C LYS A 15 9.52 -4.32 8.43
N GLY A 16 8.97 -5.49 8.72
CA GLY A 16 7.55 -5.62 8.92
C GLY A 16 7.05 -4.76 10.06
N ALA A 17 7.76 -4.77 11.18
CA ALA A 17 7.37 -3.98 12.34
C ALA A 17 7.45 -2.49 12.03
N GLU A 18 8.49 -2.06 11.33
CA GLU A 18 8.66 -0.66 10.96
C GLU A 18 7.53 -0.18 10.04
N VAL A 19 7.23 -0.97 9.03
CA VAL A 19 6.17 -0.60 8.10
C VAL A 19 4.81 -0.60 8.78
N ARG A 20 4.54 -1.57 9.64
CA ARG A 20 3.27 -1.62 10.34
C ARG A 20 3.06 -0.43 11.26
N GLY A 21 4.12 0.01 11.94
CA GLY A 21 4.03 1.19 12.78
C GLY A 21 3.73 2.43 11.95
N TRP A 22 4.39 2.56 10.81
CA TRP A 22 4.13 3.66 9.90
C TRP A 22 2.71 3.61 9.36
N LEU A 23 2.23 2.40 8.99
CA LEU A 23 0.88 2.25 8.47
C LEU A 23 -0.17 2.66 9.50
N ASP A 24 0.02 2.26 10.76
CA ASP A 24 -0.91 2.65 11.81
C ASP A 24 -0.98 4.17 11.93
N GLU A 25 0.17 4.82 11.89
CA GLU A 25 0.21 6.28 12.01
C GLU A 25 -0.43 6.96 10.80
N VAL A 26 -0.04 6.55 9.60
CA VAL A 26 -0.50 7.25 8.40
C VAL A 26 -2.00 7.02 8.16
N TRP A 27 -2.48 5.80 8.38
CA TRP A 27 -3.90 5.54 8.21
C TRP A 27 -4.73 6.25 9.27
N GLY A 28 -4.17 6.46 10.46
CA GLY A 28 -4.85 7.23 11.50
C GLY A 28 -5.08 8.69 11.11
N ARG A 29 -4.30 9.20 10.17
CA ARG A 29 -4.40 10.57 9.68
C ARG A 29 -5.08 10.66 8.32
N THR A 30 -5.48 9.54 7.74
CA THR A 30 -6.04 9.50 6.39
C THR A 30 -7.51 9.88 6.40
N GLU A 31 -7.86 10.88 5.59
CA GLU A 31 -9.24 11.32 5.43
C GLU A 31 -9.81 10.93 4.07
N ALA A 32 -8.95 10.59 3.13
CA ALA A 32 -9.37 10.16 1.80
C ALA A 32 -8.27 9.32 1.18
N ALA A 33 -8.65 8.49 0.23
CA ALA A 33 -7.69 7.72 -0.55
C ALA A 33 -8.06 7.83 -2.02
N VAL A 34 -7.05 7.88 -2.87
CA VAL A 34 -7.27 7.89 -4.31
C VAL A 34 -6.47 6.78 -4.94
N VAL A 35 -6.94 6.29 -6.07
CA VAL A 35 -6.22 5.30 -6.86
C VAL A 35 -5.74 6.01 -8.11
N LEU A 36 -4.44 5.94 -8.34
CA LEU A 36 -3.78 6.67 -9.42
C LEU A 36 -3.16 5.70 -10.40
N GLU A 37 -3.03 6.14 -11.65
CA GLU A 37 -2.40 5.35 -12.69
C GLU A 37 -0.92 5.15 -12.39
N GLY A 38 -0.41 3.96 -12.75
CA GLY A 38 1.00 3.67 -12.67
C GLY A 38 1.45 3.24 -11.29
N GLY A 39 2.57 2.54 -11.28
CA GLY A 39 3.17 2.06 -10.04
C GLY A 39 4.34 2.95 -9.65
N ASP A 40 5.41 2.30 -9.18
CA ASP A 40 6.56 3.01 -8.62
C ASP A 40 7.27 3.92 -9.61
N ASN A 41 7.12 3.68 -10.91
CA ASN A 41 7.77 4.49 -11.94
C ASN A 41 6.82 5.52 -12.55
N GLY A 42 5.68 5.78 -11.93
CA GLY A 42 4.65 6.63 -12.53
C GLY A 42 4.89 8.13 -12.43
N GLY A 43 5.97 8.56 -11.82
CA GLY A 43 6.26 9.97 -11.64
C GLY A 43 5.56 10.55 -10.42
N PRO A 44 5.55 11.88 -10.29
CA PRO A 44 4.94 12.50 -9.10
C PRO A 44 3.46 12.18 -8.99
N LEU A 45 3.01 11.94 -7.78
CA LEU A 45 1.63 11.54 -7.55
C LEU A 45 0.63 12.56 -8.07
N SER A 46 0.96 13.85 -7.92
CA SER A 46 0.05 14.91 -8.31
C SER A 46 -0.15 15.01 -9.82
N GLU A 47 0.69 14.33 -10.60
CA GLU A 47 0.63 14.40 -12.06
C GLU A 47 0.07 13.14 -12.68
N ARG A 48 -0.33 12.15 -11.86
CA ARG A 48 -0.83 10.89 -12.38
C ARG A 48 -2.33 10.95 -12.60
N GLY A 49 -2.82 10.15 -13.54
CA GLY A 49 -4.24 10.06 -13.80
C GLY A 49 -5.00 9.47 -12.62
N LEU A 50 -6.13 10.08 -12.30
CA LEU A 50 -6.99 9.64 -11.22
C LEU A 50 -7.93 8.56 -11.74
N ILE A 51 -7.95 7.40 -11.09
CA ILE A 51 -8.81 6.31 -11.50
C ILE A 51 -9.99 6.13 -10.55
N GLY A 52 -9.76 6.27 -9.26
CA GLY A 52 -10.82 6.07 -8.28
C GLY A 52 -10.58 6.86 -7.02
N GLU A 53 -11.66 7.07 -6.24
CA GLU A 53 -11.61 7.86 -5.02
C GLU A 53 -12.42 7.19 -3.93
N VAL A 54 -11.92 7.23 -2.70
CA VAL A 54 -12.61 6.68 -1.54
C VAL A 54 -12.61 7.75 -0.46
N PHE A 55 -13.80 8.28 -0.15
CA PHE A 55 -13.92 9.36 0.83
C PHE A 55 -14.72 8.96 2.06
N ASP A 56 -15.55 7.91 1.97
CA ASP A 56 -16.40 7.53 3.09
C ASP A 56 -15.64 6.69 4.11
N ALA A 57 -16.00 6.86 5.36
CA ALA A 57 -15.31 6.20 6.45
C ALA A 57 -15.34 4.69 6.33
N GLU A 58 -16.46 4.15 5.88
CA GLU A 58 -16.61 2.70 5.73
C GLU A 58 -15.69 2.17 4.64
N GLY A 59 -15.63 2.86 3.50
CA GLY A 59 -14.75 2.48 2.41
C GLY A 59 -13.29 2.58 2.81
N LEU A 60 -12.93 3.63 3.55
CA LEU A 60 -11.56 3.77 4.00
C LEU A 60 -11.16 2.65 4.96
N ALA A 61 -12.06 2.27 5.87
CA ALA A 61 -11.78 1.18 6.80
C ALA A 61 -11.61 -0.15 6.05
N GLU A 62 -12.45 -0.38 5.05
CA GLU A 62 -12.34 -1.59 4.24
C GLU A 62 -11.05 -1.60 3.44
N LEU A 63 -10.71 -0.48 2.80
CA LEU A 63 -9.47 -0.38 2.03
C LEU A 63 -8.26 -0.59 2.92
N ARG A 64 -8.27 0.00 4.11
CA ARG A 64 -7.18 -0.20 5.05
C ARG A 64 -7.01 -1.68 5.37
N ALA A 65 -8.11 -2.36 5.71
CA ALA A 65 -8.04 -3.77 6.04
C ALA A 65 -7.51 -4.59 4.87
N LEU A 66 -7.98 -4.31 3.66
CA LEU A 66 -7.58 -5.10 2.50
C LEU A 66 -6.13 -4.88 2.08
N THR A 67 -5.57 -3.72 2.38
CA THR A 67 -4.21 -3.38 1.91
C THR A 67 -3.16 -3.44 3.00
N THR A 68 -3.53 -3.65 4.25
CA THR A 68 -2.56 -3.70 5.34
C THR A 68 -2.58 -5.03 6.09
N THR A 69 -3.49 -5.93 5.75
CA THR A 69 -3.58 -7.23 6.39
C THR A 69 -2.96 -8.27 5.49
N GLY A 70 -1.98 -9.00 6.01
CA GLY A 70 -1.29 -10.03 5.24
C GLY A 70 0.08 -10.26 5.79
N THR A 71 0.97 -10.75 4.94
CA THR A 71 2.31 -11.16 5.33
C THR A 71 3.35 -10.40 4.53
N PHE A 72 4.29 -9.77 5.21
CA PHE A 72 5.44 -9.19 4.52
C PHE A 72 6.36 -10.31 4.09
N ILE A 73 6.62 -10.39 2.80
CA ILE A 73 7.46 -11.45 2.24
C ILE A 73 8.81 -10.86 1.87
N GLU A 74 9.79 -11.74 1.75
CA GLU A 74 11.16 -11.33 1.53
C GLU A 74 11.43 -10.88 0.10
N GLY A 75 10.88 -11.60 -0.85
CA GLY A 75 11.11 -11.28 -2.24
C GLY A 75 10.37 -10.02 -2.65
N ILE A 76 11.08 -9.09 -3.27
CA ILE A 76 10.47 -7.88 -3.77
C ILE A 76 10.33 -7.99 -5.27
N CYS A 77 9.11 -7.86 -5.77
CA CYS A 77 8.87 -7.87 -7.21
C CYS A 77 9.60 -6.71 -7.86
N ARG A 78 10.29 -6.98 -8.96
CA ARG A 78 11.00 -5.93 -9.68
C ARG A 78 10.07 -5.10 -10.57
N CYS A 79 8.82 -5.52 -10.70
CA CYS A 79 7.85 -4.75 -11.46
C CYS A 79 7.51 -3.47 -10.70
N PHE A 80 6.95 -2.52 -11.42
CA PHE A 80 6.62 -1.22 -10.84
C PHE A 80 5.20 -1.15 -10.30
N GLY A 81 4.41 -2.19 -10.53
CA GLY A 81 3.02 -2.19 -10.12
C GLY A 81 2.12 -1.59 -11.19
N SER A 82 0.81 -1.81 -11.05
CA SER A 82 -0.16 -1.35 -12.05
C SER A 82 -0.86 -0.08 -11.62
N VAL A 83 -1.15 0.09 -10.35
CA VAL A 83 -1.79 1.30 -9.83
C VAL A 83 -1.17 1.65 -8.48
N THR A 84 -1.40 2.89 -8.05
CA THR A 84 -0.94 3.36 -6.76
C THR A 84 -2.14 3.79 -5.92
N ILE A 85 -2.17 3.36 -4.66
CA ILE A 85 -3.15 3.83 -3.70
C ILE A 85 -2.46 4.94 -2.90
N ALA A 86 -2.99 6.15 -2.99
CA ALA A 86 -2.39 7.30 -2.31
C ALA A 86 -3.32 7.79 -1.23
N LEU A 87 -2.76 8.11 -0.07
CA LEU A 87 -3.52 8.51 1.11
C LEU A 87 -3.39 10.02 1.30
N LEU A 88 -4.51 10.66 1.64
CA LEU A 88 -4.55 12.10 1.82
C LEU A 88 -5.04 12.43 3.22
N ASP A 89 -4.46 13.48 3.81
CA ASP A 89 -4.89 13.94 5.12
C ASP A 89 -6.04 14.95 5.02
N ALA A 90 -6.37 15.57 6.14
CA ALA A 90 -7.50 16.50 6.20
C ALA A 90 -7.29 17.75 5.34
N GLU A 91 -6.03 18.09 5.07
CA GLU A 91 -5.70 19.23 4.22
C GLU A 91 -5.61 18.85 2.74
N GLY A 92 -5.83 17.58 2.40
CA GLY A 92 -5.73 17.13 1.02
C GLY A 92 -4.30 16.88 0.57
N GLU A 93 -3.36 16.75 1.50
CA GLU A 93 -1.97 16.48 1.17
C GLU A 93 -1.71 14.98 1.13
N PHE A 94 -0.87 14.56 0.19
CA PHE A 94 -0.46 13.16 0.14
C PHE A 94 0.44 12.84 1.32
N ILE A 95 0.06 11.85 2.10
CA ILE A 95 0.83 11.45 3.28
C ILE A 95 1.37 10.03 3.19
N GLY A 96 1.00 9.29 2.17
CA GLY A 96 1.54 7.95 1.97
C GLY A 96 1.04 7.36 0.68
N ALA A 97 1.75 6.37 0.17
CA ALA A 97 1.36 5.71 -1.06
C ALA A 97 1.83 4.27 -1.09
N GLY A 98 1.03 3.41 -1.70
CA GLY A 98 1.39 2.02 -1.91
C GLY A 98 1.09 1.61 -3.34
N SER A 99 2.02 0.88 -3.94
CA SER A 99 1.83 0.37 -5.30
C SER A 99 1.29 -1.06 -5.24
N VAL A 100 0.35 -1.37 -6.13
CA VAL A 100 -0.29 -2.68 -6.18
C VAL A 100 0.37 -3.51 -7.27
N HIS A 101 0.85 -4.69 -6.90
CA HIS A 101 1.62 -5.57 -7.79
C HIS A 101 0.86 -6.89 -7.97
N GLY A 102 0.58 -7.23 -9.23
CA GLY A 102 0.05 -8.55 -9.56
C GLY A 102 -1.26 -8.91 -8.91
N LEU A 103 -2.03 -7.93 -8.46
CA LEU A 103 -3.33 -8.12 -7.82
C LEU A 103 -3.26 -8.78 -6.44
N THR A 104 -2.06 -9.10 -5.95
CA THR A 104 -1.90 -9.84 -4.70
C THR A 104 -1.04 -9.13 -3.67
N ASP A 105 -0.22 -8.17 -4.10
CA ASP A 105 0.79 -7.59 -3.24
C ASP A 105 0.71 -6.08 -3.25
N VAL A 106 1.07 -5.46 -2.12
CA VAL A 106 1.15 -4.00 -2.01
C VAL A 106 2.51 -3.65 -1.42
N SER A 107 3.21 -2.72 -2.07
CA SER A 107 4.47 -2.19 -1.54
C SER A 107 4.22 -0.79 -1.03
N TRP A 108 4.31 -0.60 0.29
CA TRP A 108 4.06 0.69 0.93
C TRP A 108 5.35 1.50 1.01
N GLU A 109 5.35 2.70 0.43
CA GLU A 109 6.52 3.59 0.41
C GLU A 109 7.77 2.80 0.08
N ARG A 110 7.75 2.18 -1.08
CA ARG A 110 8.75 1.18 -1.44
C ARG A 110 10.18 1.71 -1.37
N ARG A 111 10.38 2.95 -1.79
CA ARG A 111 11.72 3.51 -1.78
C ARG A 111 12.23 3.75 -0.37
N ARG A 112 11.32 3.97 0.56
CA ARG A 112 11.68 4.24 1.94
C ARG A 112 11.87 2.96 2.74
N PHE A 113 10.93 2.00 2.58
CA PHE A 113 10.92 0.82 3.45
C PHE A 113 11.31 -0.47 2.73
N TRP A 114 11.28 -0.48 1.41
CA TRP A 114 11.63 -1.65 0.60
C TRP A 114 10.94 -2.91 1.08
N ASN A 115 9.64 -2.96 0.85
CA ASN A 115 8.80 -4.04 1.37
C ASN A 115 7.84 -4.57 0.33
N ASN A 116 7.27 -5.74 0.63
CA ASN A 116 6.24 -6.33 -0.20
C ASN A 116 5.27 -7.07 0.73
N LEU A 117 4.04 -6.57 0.79
CA LEU A 117 3.00 -7.17 1.61
C LEU A 117 2.11 -8.04 0.73
N GLU A 118 2.13 -9.35 0.99
CA GLU A 118 1.19 -10.25 0.32
C GLU A 118 -0.13 -10.16 1.08
N VAL A 119 -1.15 -9.61 0.42
CA VAL A 119 -2.40 -9.33 1.12
C VAL A 119 -3.14 -10.62 1.44
N ALA A 120 -3.88 -10.61 2.54
CA ALA A 120 -4.59 -11.81 3.00
C ALA A 120 -5.78 -12.15 2.11
N ASP A 121 -6.40 -11.13 1.48
CA ASP A 121 -7.61 -11.33 0.69
C ASP A 121 -7.48 -10.61 -0.66
N PRO A 122 -6.70 -11.18 -1.59
CA PRO A 122 -6.50 -10.50 -2.88
C PRO A 122 -7.78 -10.36 -3.68
N GLU A 123 -8.68 -11.32 -3.62
CA GLU A 123 -9.94 -11.20 -4.36
C GLU A 123 -10.82 -10.10 -3.78
N GLY A 124 -10.81 -9.97 -2.45
CA GLY A 124 -11.53 -8.87 -1.82
C GLY A 124 -10.98 -7.53 -2.23
N LEU A 125 -9.65 -7.42 -2.32
CA LEU A 125 -9.02 -6.17 -2.74
C LEU A 125 -9.40 -5.84 -4.18
N VAL A 126 -9.33 -6.80 -5.09
CA VAL A 126 -9.68 -6.56 -6.48
C VAL A 126 -11.15 -6.15 -6.59
N GLY A 127 -12.04 -6.86 -5.90
CA GLY A 127 -13.46 -6.53 -5.93
C GLY A 127 -13.75 -5.15 -5.38
N PHE A 128 -13.04 -4.77 -4.30
CA PHE A 128 -13.18 -3.44 -3.74
C PHE A 128 -12.78 -2.37 -4.77
N LEU A 129 -11.60 -2.54 -5.37
CA LEU A 129 -11.10 -1.56 -6.33
C LEU A 129 -12.04 -1.45 -7.53
N GLU A 130 -12.57 -2.57 -7.99
CA GLU A 130 -13.49 -2.54 -9.13
C GLU A 130 -14.79 -1.81 -8.79
N ARG A 131 -15.27 -1.93 -7.56
CA ARG A 131 -16.45 -1.18 -7.13
C ARG A 131 -16.24 0.32 -7.19
N TYR A 132 -14.99 0.76 -7.04
CA TYR A 132 -14.66 2.19 -7.10
C TYR A 132 -14.14 2.60 -8.47
N GLY A 133 -14.37 1.78 -9.49
CA GLY A 133 -14.06 2.16 -10.86
C GLY A 133 -12.68 1.77 -11.36
N VAL A 134 -11.93 1.04 -10.56
CA VAL A 134 -10.57 0.65 -10.93
C VAL A 134 -10.61 -0.70 -11.64
N ARG A 135 -10.09 -0.74 -12.84
CA ARG A 135 -10.04 -1.98 -13.59
C ARG A 135 -8.73 -2.69 -13.33
N MET A 136 -8.81 -3.85 -12.70
CA MET A 136 -7.63 -4.60 -12.32
C MET A 136 -7.39 -5.80 -13.22
N ARG A 137 -8.35 -6.16 -14.05
CA ARG A 137 -8.23 -7.33 -14.94
C ARG A 137 -8.53 -6.99 -16.38
#